data_a68e9edeef6404cad635dd65cca3f79f
#
_entry.id   a68e9edeef6404cad635dd65cca3f79f
#
_cell.length_a   1.000
_cell.length_b   1.000
_cell.length_c   1.000
_cell.angle_alpha   90.00
_cell.angle_beta   90.00
_cell.angle_gamma   90.00
#
_symmetry.space_group_name_H-M   'P 1'
#
loop_
_entity.id
_entity.type
_entity.pdbx_description
1 polymer ?
#
loop_
_entity_poly.entity_id
_entity_poly.type
_entity_poly.pdbx_seq_one_letter_code
_entity_poly.pdbx_strand_id
1 'polypeptide(L)'
;MNGVIIGRFMPPHRGHQYLVEFAHNFVDDLYVLVCTLSAEPIPGELRYRWMQELFPRDHIIHITEEIPEASRGAPNAEQIWAQSVREAVQEPIHHVFASETYGSPLAEALGATFVPVDPAREIFPVSASLIRQDPYTHWSYIPEPVRPYFTRRVAVVTGSEALRPAPRLLAKHFDTVFVNDYRRFLRA
;
A
#
# COMPACT_ATOMS: atom_id res chain seq x y z
N MET A 1 -5.00 8.51 -22.70
CA MET A 1 -6.02 7.55 -22.17
C MET A 1 -5.82 7.46 -20.67
N ASN A 2 -6.89 7.54 -19.87
CA ASN A 2 -6.80 7.57 -18.41
C ASN A 2 -7.14 6.20 -17.82
N GLY A 3 -6.37 5.78 -16.84
CA GLY A 3 -6.59 4.57 -16.09
C GLY A 3 -6.85 4.82 -14.62
N VAL A 4 -7.56 3.89 -13.95
CA VAL A 4 -7.79 3.96 -12.52
C VAL A 4 -7.46 2.66 -11.82
N ILE A 5 -6.89 2.77 -10.64
CA ILE A 5 -6.73 1.70 -9.65
C ILE A 5 -7.39 2.16 -8.36
N ILE A 6 -8.18 1.28 -7.74
CA ILE A 6 -8.77 1.53 -6.43
C ILE A 6 -8.29 0.47 -5.45
N GLY A 7 -7.87 0.88 -4.27
CA GLY A 7 -7.43 -0.06 -3.26
C GLY A 7 -7.30 0.53 -1.87
N ARG A 8 -7.23 -0.36 -0.88
CA ARG A 8 -6.93 0.03 0.50
C ARG A 8 -5.43 0.19 0.75
N PHE A 9 -4.60 -0.57 0.03
CA PHE A 9 -3.14 -0.59 0.17
C PHE A 9 -2.69 -0.74 1.63
N MET A 10 -3.15 -1.77 2.31
CA MET A 10 -3.08 -1.92 3.76
C MET A 10 -2.26 -3.15 4.22
N PRO A 11 -0.91 -3.13 4.15
CA PRO A 11 -0.07 -2.08 3.57
C PRO A 11 0.11 -2.21 2.05
N PRO A 12 0.71 -1.22 1.38
CA PRO A 12 1.28 -1.39 0.05
C PRO A 12 2.32 -2.50 0.04
N HIS A 13 2.40 -3.27 -1.04
CA HIS A 13 3.35 -4.37 -1.19
C HIS A 13 3.77 -4.54 -2.66
N ARG A 14 4.74 -5.41 -2.93
CA ARG A 14 5.30 -5.62 -4.27
C ARG A 14 4.25 -5.97 -5.33
N GLY A 15 3.19 -6.71 -4.97
CA GLY A 15 2.08 -6.95 -5.89
C GLY A 15 1.34 -5.66 -6.28
N HIS A 16 1.17 -4.72 -5.35
CA HIS A 16 0.63 -3.40 -5.68
C HIS A 16 1.61 -2.57 -6.53
N GLN A 17 2.92 -2.66 -6.29
CA GLN A 17 3.89 -1.98 -7.14
C GLN A 17 3.81 -2.50 -8.57
N TYR A 18 3.78 -3.81 -8.75
CA TYR A 18 3.62 -4.42 -10.07
C TYR A 18 2.33 -3.97 -10.77
N LEU A 19 1.19 -3.96 -10.06
CA LEU A 19 -0.09 -3.48 -10.60
C LEU A 19 -0.01 -2.03 -11.08
N VAL A 20 0.56 -1.13 -10.26
CA VAL A 20 0.67 0.29 -10.60
C VAL A 20 1.67 0.52 -11.74
N GLU A 21 2.83 -0.12 -11.70
CA GLU A 21 3.85 -0.02 -12.75
C GLU A 21 3.32 -0.55 -14.10
N PHE A 22 2.57 -1.66 -14.09
CA PHE A 22 1.92 -2.18 -15.28
C PHE A 22 0.93 -1.16 -15.86
N ALA A 23 0.03 -0.64 -15.01
CA ALA A 23 -0.99 0.31 -15.41
C ALA A 23 -0.38 1.64 -15.90
N HIS A 24 0.66 2.15 -15.21
CA HIS A 24 1.39 3.35 -15.60
C HIS A 24 1.95 3.26 -17.03
N ASN A 25 2.48 2.10 -17.41
CA ASN A 25 3.01 1.89 -18.76
C ASN A 25 1.92 1.61 -19.82
N PHE A 26 0.67 1.47 -19.41
CA PHE A 26 -0.45 1.17 -20.29
C PHE A 26 -1.26 2.40 -20.70
N VAL A 27 -1.27 3.45 -19.85
CA VAL A 27 -2.07 4.66 -20.03
C VAL A 27 -1.22 5.92 -19.99
N ASP A 28 -1.78 7.04 -20.44
CA ASP A 28 -1.09 8.35 -20.40
C ASP A 28 -1.14 8.94 -18.98
N ASP A 29 -2.32 8.85 -18.32
CA ASP A 29 -2.54 9.31 -16.94
C ASP A 29 -3.13 8.20 -16.10
N LEU A 30 -2.50 7.93 -14.97
CA LEU A 30 -2.94 6.91 -14.00
C LEU A 30 -3.38 7.56 -12.69
N TYR A 31 -4.60 7.26 -12.28
CA TYR A 31 -5.20 7.66 -11.02
C TYR A 31 -5.26 6.49 -10.05
N VAL A 32 -4.63 6.63 -8.89
CA VAL A 32 -4.61 5.60 -7.84
C VAL A 32 -5.36 6.12 -6.63
N LEU A 33 -6.54 5.57 -6.38
CA LEU A 33 -7.42 5.94 -5.29
C LEU A 33 -7.12 5.11 -4.05
N VAL A 34 -6.63 5.75 -3.00
CA VAL A 34 -6.36 5.14 -1.69
C VAL A 34 -7.60 5.31 -0.82
N CYS A 35 -8.40 4.24 -0.72
CA CYS A 35 -9.64 4.26 0.05
C CYS A 35 -9.37 3.93 1.51
N THR A 36 -9.96 4.72 2.41
CA THR A 36 -9.71 4.58 3.85
C THR A 36 -11.02 4.58 4.64
N LEU A 37 -11.03 3.77 5.70
CA LEU A 37 -12.08 3.75 6.71
C LEU A 37 -11.45 4.09 8.07
N SER A 38 -12.23 4.73 8.94
CA SER A 38 -11.75 5.18 10.26
C SER A 38 -11.30 4.04 11.18
N ALA A 39 -11.90 2.85 11.04
CA ALA A 39 -11.64 1.67 11.89
C ALA A 39 -10.53 0.73 11.38
N GLU A 40 -9.73 1.14 10.37
CA GLU A 40 -8.70 0.26 9.80
C GLU A 40 -7.41 0.24 10.63
N PRO A 41 -6.72 -0.93 10.74
CA PRO A 41 -5.56 -1.10 11.62
C PRO A 41 -4.34 -0.28 11.21
N ILE A 42 -4.24 0.13 9.93
CA ILE A 42 -3.19 1.02 9.43
C ILE A 42 -3.85 2.33 9.01
N PRO A 43 -3.45 3.47 9.62
CA PRO A 43 -4.05 4.77 9.32
C PRO A 43 -4.05 5.09 7.82
N GLY A 44 -5.18 5.60 7.31
CA GLY A 44 -5.36 5.92 5.90
C GLY A 44 -4.36 6.94 5.39
N GLU A 45 -4.11 8.00 6.16
CA GLU A 45 -3.13 9.04 5.87
C GLU A 45 -1.70 8.46 5.68
N LEU A 46 -1.32 7.47 6.47
CA LEU A 46 -0.02 6.82 6.34
C LEU A 46 0.08 6.01 5.04
N ARG A 47 -1.00 5.29 4.68
CA ARG A 47 -1.06 4.52 3.43
C ARG A 47 -1.02 5.43 2.21
N TYR A 48 -1.73 6.55 2.27
CA TYR A 48 -1.71 7.58 1.23
C TYR A 48 -0.30 8.13 1.02
N ARG A 49 0.43 8.51 2.09
CA ARG A 49 1.82 8.97 2.00
C ARG A 49 2.74 7.92 1.40
N TRP A 50 2.62 6.66 1.78
CA TRP A 50 3.42 5.59 1.18
C TRP A 50 3.16 5.46 -0.32
N MET A 51 1.91 5.57 -0.76
CA MET A 51 1.58 5.51 -2.17
C MET A 51 2.15 6.70 -2.94
N GLN A 52 2.11 7.92 -2.37
CA GLN A 52 2.75 9.08 -2.97
C GLN A 52 4.27 8.92 -3.09
N GLU A 53 4.92 8.36 -2.07
CA GLU A 53 6.36 8.12 -2.07
C GLU A 53 6.76 7.03 -3.08
N LEU A 54 5.96 5.98 -3.20
CA LEU A 54 6.21 4.88 -4.12
C LEU A 54 5.96 5.27 -5.60
N PHE A 55 4.99 6.12 -5.84
CA PHE A 55 4.50 6.47 -7.19
C PHE A 55 4.39 7.99 -7.40
N PRO A 56 5.53 8.71 -7.37
CA PRO A 56 5.53 10.18 -7.44
C PRO A 56 5.14 10.75 -8.81
N ARG A 57 4.99 9.90 -9.82
CA ARG A 57 4.59 10.30 -11.19
C ARG A 57 3.10 10.08 -11.46
N ASP A 58 2.40 9.35 -10.60
CA ASP A 58 0.99 9.02 -10.76
C ASP A 58 0.10 9.93 -9.91
N HIS A 59 -1.17 10.04 -10.27
CA HIS A 59 -2.14 10.83 -9.52
C HIS A 59 -2.67 10.02 -8.33
N ILE A 60 -2.06 10.22 -7.16
CA ILE A 60 -2.50 9.53 -5.94
C ILE A 60 -3.57 10.37 -5.26
N ILE A 61 -4.77 9.80 -5.10
CA ILE A 61 -5.95 10.47 -4.52
C ILE A 61 -6.35 9.75 -3.23
N HIS A 62 -6.54 10.51 -2.16
CA HIS A 62 -7.00 9.99 -0.87
C HIS A 62 -8.52 10.07 -0.76
N ILE A 63 -9.20 8.94 -0.72
CA ILE A 63 -10.64 8.84 -0.50
C ILE A 63 -10.86 8.59 0.98
N THR A 64 -11.37 9.60 1.67
CA THR A 64 -11.65 9.57 3.12
C THR A 64 -13.13 9.43 3.44
N GLU A 65 -13.99 9.51 2.43
CA GLU A 65 -15.41 9.24 2.60
C GLU A 65 -15.63 7.80 3.01
N GLU A 66 -16.36 7.60 4.09
CA GLU A 66 -16.74 6.25 4.53
C GLU A 66 -17.77 5.66 3.57
N ILE A 67 -17.26 5.02 2.52
CA ILE A 67 -18.08 4.14 1.70
C ILE A 67 -18.22 2.84 2.51
N PRO A 68 -19.40 2.54 3.08
CA PRO A 68 -19.55 1.41 4.00
C PRO A 68 -19.10 0.10 3.35
N GLU A 69 -18.39 -0.75 4.11
CA GLU A 69 -18.09 -2.12 3.65
C GLU A 69 -19.34 -2.93 3.29
N ALA A 70 -20.48 -2.56 3.90
CA ALA A 70 -21.79 -3.07 3.52
C ALA A 70 -22.16 -2.80 2.06
N SER A 71 -21.50 -1.85 1.39
CA SER A 71 -21.62 -1.70 -0.06
C SER A 71 -20.94 -2.83 -0.85
N ARG A 72 -20.02 -3.60 -0.24
CA ARG A 72 -19.53 -4.87 -0.83
C ARG A 72 -20.61 -5.92 -0.74
N GLY A 73 -21.27 -6.17 -1.88
CA GLY A 73 -22.42 -7.07 -1.97
C GLY A 73 -23.78 -6.40 -1.84
N ALA A 74 -23.83 -5.08 -1.68
CA ALA A 74 -25.07 -4.32 -1.86
C ALA A 74 -25.44 -4.29 -3.36
N PRO A 75 -26.74 -4.28 -3.72
CA PRO A 75 -27.17 -4.31 -5.13
C PRO A 75 -26.64 -3.16 -6.00
N ASN A 76 -26.04 -2.12 -5.43
CA ASN A 76 -25.55 -0.92 -6.12
C ASN A 76 -24.11 -0.55 -5.70
N ALA A 77 -23.32 -1.52 -5.20
CA ALA A 77 -21.97 -1.25 -4.72
C ALA A 77 -21.07 -0.64 -5.79
N GLU A 78 -21.15 -1.20 -7.00
CA GLU A 78 -20.33 -0.79 -8.14
C GLU A 78 -20.67 0.63 -8.60
N GLN A 79 -21.96 1.01 -8.56
CA GLN A 79 -22.41 2.36 -8.91
C GLN A 79 -21.92 3.40 -7.88
N ILE A 80 -21.92 3.05 -6.57
CA ILE A 80 -21.39 3.90 -5.51
C ILE A 80 -19.89 4.14 -5.74
N TRP A 81 -19.13 3.06 -5.98
CA TRP A 81 -17.71 3.17 -6.28
C TRP A 81 -17.43 3.95 -7.57
N ALA A 82 -18.20 3.71 -8.63
CA ALA A 82 -18.06 4.45 -9.88
C ALA A 82 -18.36 5.94 -9.69
N GLN A 83 -19.34 6.30 -8.85
CA GLN A 83 -19.63 7.69 -8.53
C GLN A 83 -18.45 8.32 -7.79
N SER A 84 -17.89 7.68 -6.76
CA SER A 84 -16.73 8.17 -6.03
C SER A 84 -15.51 8.36 -6.94
N VAL A 85 -15.30 7.47 -7.92
CA VAL A 85 -14.25 7.64 -8.93
C VAL A 85 -14.49 8.89 -9.77
N ARG A 86 -15.70 9.08 -10.29
CA ARG A 86 -16.03 10.27 -11.12
C ARG A 86 -15.86 11.57 -10.37
N GLU A 87 -16.24 11.61 -9.11
CA GLU A 87 -16.09 12.80 -8.25
C GLU A 87 -14.63 13.11 -7.94
N ALA A 88 -13.82 12.07 -7.70
CA ALA A 88 -12.42 12.22 -7.36
C ALA A 88 -11.52 12.57 -8.56
N VAL A 89 -11.79 11.97 -9.73
CA VAL A 89 -10.92 12.10 -10.90
C VAL A 89 -11.36 13.25 -11.80
N GLN A 90 -12.67 13.45 -11.98
CA GLN A 90 -13.27 14.49 -12.86
C GLN A 90 -12.87 14.42 -14.34
N GLU A 91 -12.23 13.32 -14.74
CA GLU A 91 -11.79 13.03 -16.09
C GLU A 91 -12.39 11.70 -16.57
N PRO A 92 -12.61 11.49 -17.88
CA PRO A 92 -13.09 10.22 -18.40
C PRO A 92 -12.11 9.08 -18.07
N ILE A 93 -12.60 7.99 -17.49
CA ILE A 93 -11.81 6.80 -17.24
C ILE A 93 -12.02 5.83 -18.41
N HIS A 94 -10.92 5.35 -18.99
CA HIS A 94 -10.91 4.43 -20.13
C HIS A 94 -10.59 2.99 -19.67
N HIS A 95 -9.77 2.84 -18.61
CA HIS A 95 -9.33 1.53 -18.13
C HIS A 95 -9.43 1.44 -16.61
N VAL A 96 -9.87 0.29 -16.11
CA VAL A 96 -9.81 -0.09 -14.68
C VAL A 96 -8.84 -1.23 -14.55
N PHE A 97 -7.81 -1.08 -13.71
CA PHE A 97 -6.81 -2.11 -13.42
C PHE A 97 -7.05 -2.69 -12.03
N ALA A 98 -7.12 -4.01 -11.92
CA ALA A 98 -7.19 -4.70 -10.64
C ALA A 98 -6.68 -6.13 -10.75
N SER A 99 -6.21 -6.69 -9.62
CA SER A 99 -5.90 -8.12 -9.46
C SER A 99 -7.11 -8.91 -8.94
N GLU A 100 -8.20 -8.25 -8.61
CA GLU A 100 -9.37 -8.86 -7.98
C GLU A 100 -10.62 -8.72 -8.87
N THR A 101 -11.61 -9.56 -8.60
CA THR A 101 -12.83 -9.69 -9.44
C THR A 101 -13.72 -8.44 -9.45
N TYR A 102 -13.61 -7.56 -8.45
CA TYR A 102 -14.39 -6.31 -8.41
C TYR A 102 -14.07 -5.36 -9.58
N GLY A 103 -12.91 -5.53 -10.21
CA GLY A 103 -12.50 -4.66 -11.32
C GLY A 103 -13.43 -4.70 -12.52
N SER A 104 -14.01 -5.87 -12.84
CA SER A 104 -14.92 -6.03 -13.98
C SER A 104 -16.25 -5.26 -13.80
N PRO A 105 -17.04 -5.46 -12.72
CA PRO A 105 -18.27 -4.70 -12.52
C PRO A 105 -18.05 -3.20 -12.30
N LEU A 106 -16.93 -2.81 -11.71
CA LEU A 106 -16.58 -1.40 -11.60
C LEU A 106 -16.30 -0.76 -12.97
N ALA A 107 -15.56 -1.46 -13.84
CA ALA A 107 -15.30 -0.99 -15.20
C ALA A 107 -16.60 -0.84 -16.00
N GLU A 108 -17.51 -1.78 -15.89
CA GLU A 108 -18.84 -1.70 -16.50
C GLU A 108 -19.61 -0.48 -16.02
N ALA A 109 -19.64 -0.24 -14.69
CA ALA A 109 -20.30 0.93 -14.10
C ALA A 109 -19.68 2.28 -14.52
N LEU A 110 -18.37 2.29 -14.83
CA LEU A 110 -17.66 3.46 -15.34
C LEU A 110 -17.78 3.64 -16.86
N GLY A 111 -18.21 2.61 -17.59
CA GLY A 111 -18.15 2.57 -19.06
C GLY A 111 -16.72 2.39 -19.58
N ALA A 112 -15.85 1.78 -18.80
CA ALA A 112 -14.42 1.58 -19.07
C ALA A 112 -14.10 0.11 -19.40
N THR A 113 -12.88 -0.14 -19.86
CA THR A 113 -12.37 -1.49 -20.10
C THR A 113 -11.67 -2.03 -18.85
N PHE A 114 -12.02 -3.23 -18.42
CA PHE A 114 -11.33 -3.93 -17.36
C PHE A 114 -10.03 -4.56 -17.87
N VAL A 115 -8.92 -4.32 -17.19
CA VAL A 115 -7.60 -4.92 -17.46
C VAL A 115 -7.17 -5.70 -16.20
N PRO A 116 -7.31 -7.02 -16.17
CA PRO A 116 -6.86 -7.84 -15.05
C PRO A 116 -5.33 -7.91 -15.03
N VAL A 117 -4.72 -7.69 -13.85
CA VAL A 117 -3.27 -7.74 -13.66
C VAL A 117 -2.95 -8.76 -12.57
N ASP A 118 -2.29 -9.85 -12.92
CA ASP A 118 -1.87 -10.96 -12.04
C ASP A 118 -2.99 -11.46 -11.10
N PRO A 119 -4.19 -11.80 -11.61
CA PRO A 119 -5.32 -12.21 -10.78
C PRO A 119 -5.06 -13.49 -9.97
N ALA A 120 -4.23 -14.38 -10.50
CA ALA A 120 -3.82 -15.61 -9.82
C ALA A 120 -2.67 -15.38 -8.80
N ARG A 121 -2.10 -14.18 -8.76
CA ARG A 121 -0.92 -13.83 -7.92
C ARG A 121 0.26 -14.76 -8.13
N GLU A 122 0.52 -15.12 -9.38
CA GLU A 122 1.64 -15.99 -9.75
C GLU A 122 2.98 -15.26 -9.74
N ILE A 123 2.97 -13.96 -10.08
CA ILE A 123 4.18 -13.12 -10.11
C ILE A 123 4.58 -12.69 -8.70
N PHE A 124 3.60 -12.23 -7.92
CA PHE A 124 3.81 -11.84 -6.53
C PHE A 124 2.81 -12.55 -5.60
N PRO A 125 3.17 -13.75 -5.06
CA PRO A 125 2.29 -14.56 -4.21
C PRO A 125 2.16 -13.97 -2.79
N VAL A 126 1.64 -12.74 -2.71
CA VAL A 126 1.51 -11.97 -1.47
C VAL A 126 0.18 -11.22 -1.43
N SER A 127 -0.33 -11.02 -0.22
CA SER A 127 -1.46 -10.13 0.03
C SER A 127 -1.18 -9.23 1.23
N ALA A 128 -1.87 -8.11 1.30
CA ALA A 128 -1.79 -7.22 2.45
C ALA A 128 -2.19 -7.91 3.77
N SER A 129 -3.11 -8.89 3.72
CA SER A 129 -3.52 -9.67 4.88
C SER A 129 -2.40 -10.59 5.38
N LEU A 130 -1.69 -11.27 4.49
CA LEU A 130 -0.51 -12.09 4.86
C LEU A 130 0.57 -11.24 5.51
N ILE A 131 0.87 -10.07 4.96
CA ILE A 131 1.85 -9.15 5.56
C ILE A 131 1.42 -8.70 6.95
N ARG A 132 0.14 -8.37 7.17
CA ARG A 132 -0.33 -7.98 8.51
C ARG A 132 -0.27 -9.12 9.53
N GLN A 133 -0.46 -10.37 9.09
CA GLN A 133 -0.35 -11.55 9.94
C GLN A 133 1.10 -11.85 10.32
N ASP A 134 1.99 -11.84 9.36
CA ASP A 134 3.42 -12.10 9.56
C ASP A 134 4.29 -11.24 8.62
N PRO A 135 4.63 -10.00 9.03
CA PRO A 135 5.43 -9.10 8.21
C PRO A 135 6.86 -9.60 8.01
N TYR A 136 7.39 -10.40 8.93
CA TYR A 136 8.78 -10.84 8.87
C TYR A 136 8.98 -11.96 7.85
N THR A 137 8.09 -12.93 7.78
CA THR A 137 8.10 -13.95 6.72
C THR A 137 7.90 -13.32 5.33
N HIS A 138 7.12 -12.24 5.25
CA HIS A 138 6.83 -11.56 3.99
C HIS A 138 7.67 -10.29 3.76
N TRP A 139 8.81 -10.13 4.47
CA TRP A 139 9.62 -8.92 4.47
C TRP A 139 10.09 -8.47 3.09
N SER A 140 10.47 -9.41 2.23
CA SER A 140 10.91 -9.11 0.86
C SER A 140 9.85 -8.48 -0.03
N TYR A 141 8.56 -8.66 0.32
CA TYR A 141 7.44 -8.07 -0.39
C TYR A 141 7.04 -6.70 0.14
N ILE A 142 7.60 -6.25 1.27
CA ILE A 142 7.31 -4.94 1.86
C ILE A 142 8.25 -3.90 1.24
N PRO A 143 7.72 -2.86 0.57
CA PRO A 143 8.51 -1.76 0.03
C PRO A 143 9.26 -1.00 1.12
N GLU A 144 10.40 -0.43 0.77
CA GLU A 144 11.28 0.25 1.74
C GLU A 144 10.58 1.34 2.56
N PRO A 145 9.77 2.25 1.99
CA PRO A 145 9.06 3.28 2.76
C PRO A 145 8.06 2.71 3.80
N VAL A 146 7.57 1.49 3.57
CA VAL A 146 6.58 0.83 4.45
C VAL A 146 7.24 0.07 5.59
N ARG A 147 8.47 -0.43 5.42
CA ARG A 147 9.19 -1.26 6.40
C ARG A 147 9.29 -0.63 7.80
N PRO A 148 9.53 0.69 7.97
CA PRO A 148 9.61 1.31 9.29
C PRO A 148 8.37 1.10 10.17
N TYR A 149 7.19 0.92 9.59
CA TYR A 149 5.96 0.63 10.33
C TYR A 149 6.00 -0.73 11.06
N PHE A 150 6.66 -1.71 10.45
CA PHE A 150 6.78 -3.08 10.98
C PHE A 150 8.08 -3.30 11.78
N THR A 151 8.98 -2.31 11.84
CA THR A 151 10.22 -2.41 12.62
C THR A 151 9.98 -2.02 14.07
N ARG A 152 10.75 -2.66 14.95
CA ARG A 152 10.87 -2.24 16.36
C ARG A 152 12.28 -1.72 16.59
N ARG A 153 12.39 -0.55 17.22
CA ARG A 153 13.67 -0.01 17.66
C ARG A 153 13.93 -0.49 19.08
N VAL A 154 15.07 -1.12 19.29
CA VAL A 154 15.53 -1.56 20.61
C VAL A 154 16.73 -0.74 21.01
N ALA A 155 16.61 0.04 22.09
CA ALA A 155 17.74 0.73 22.71
C ALA A 155 18.36 -0.19 23.76
N VAL A 156 19.64 -0.48 23.61
CA VAL A 156 20.41 -1.21 24.64
C VAL A 156 21.19 -0.19 25.44
N VAL A 157 20.76 0.05 26.67
CA VAL A 157 21.44 0.96 27.62
C VAL A 157 22.30 0.13 28.56
N THR A 158 23.59 0.42 28.62
CA THR A 158 24.51 -0.27 29.52
C THR A 158 25.39 0.74 30.24
N GLY A 159 25.55 0.52 31.53
CA GLY A 159 26.51 1.26 32.38
C GLY A 159 27.91 0.62 32.43
N SER A 160 28.10 -0.54 31.77
CA SER A 160 29.36 -1.28 31.78
C SER A 160 30.05 -1.27 30.44
N GLU A 161 31.32 -0.99 30.41
CA GLU A 161 32.19 -1.08 29.22
C GLU A 161 32.20 -2.50 28.63
N ALA A 162 32.11 -3.52 29.47
CA ALA A 162 32.11 -4.92 29.05
C ALA A 162 30.89 -5.27 28.16
N LEU A 163 29.79 -4.54 28.29
CA LEU A 163 28.57 -4.75 27.49
C LEU A 163 28.49 -3.86 26.22
N ARG A 164 29.48 -3.00 25.98
CA ARG A 164 29.54 -2.17 24.76
C ARG A 164 29.39 -2.95 23.44
N PRO A 165 29.93 -4.18 23.30
CA PRO A 165 29.74 -4.95 22.09
C PRO A 165 28.32 -5.54 21.91
N ALA A 166 27.53 -5.63 23.00
CA ALA A 166 26.24 -6.32 22.97
C ALA A 166 25.25 -5.83 21.89
N PRO A 167 25.07 -4.52 21.66
CA PRO A 167 24.15 -4.05 20.61
C PRO A 167 24.58 -4.52 19.21
N ARG A 168 25.89 -4.55 18.96
CA ARG A 168 26.45 -4.99 17.67
C ARG A 168 26.30 -6.50 17.48
N LEU A 169 26.49 -7.28 18.54
CA LEU A 169 26.30 -8.72 18.53
C LEU A 169 24.80 -9.08 18.35
N LEU A 170 23.90 -8.37 19.00
CA LEU A 170 22.46 -8.53 18.82
C LEU A 170 22.04 -8.20 17.38
N ALA A 171 22.51 -7.08 16.83
CA ALA A 171 22.23 -6.71 15.46
C ALA A 171 22.70 -7.78 14.46
N LYS A 172 23.88 -8.35 14.67
CA LYS A 172 24.39 -9.46 13.87
C LYS A 172 23.57 -10.73 14.04
N HIS A 173 23.16 -11.05 15.27
CA HIS A 173 22.36 -12.25 15.57
C HIS A 173 20.96 -12.19 14.94
N PHE A 174 20.32 -11.02 14.95
CA PHE A 174 18.99 -10.80 14.41
C PHE A 174 18.99 -10.27 12.97
N ASP A 175 20.15 -10.28 12.29
CA ASP A 175 20.33 -9.76 10.92
C ASP A 175 19.66 -8.38 10.70
N THR A 176 19.99 -7.44 11.60
CA THR A 176 19.40 -6.11 11.62
C THR A 176 20.48 -5.02 11.66
N VAL A 177 20.04 -3.77 11.50
CA VAL A 177 20.93 -2.61 11.46
C VAL A 177 21.34 -2.19 12.88
N PHE A 178 22.64 -1.98 13.06
CA PHE A 178 23.21 -1.37 14.27
C PHE A 178 23.48 0.13 14.06
N VAL A 179 22.96 0.96 14.96
CA VAL A 179 23.20 2.40 14.97
C VAL A 179 24.08 2.75 16.18
N ASN A 180 25.29 3.21 15.94
CA ASN A 180 26.33 3.39 16.97
C ASN A 180 26.10 4.58 17.90
N ASP A 181 25.44 5.64 17.47
CA ASP A 181 25.25 6.86 18.26
C ASP A 181 23.77 7.28 18.28
N TYR A 182 23.04 6.69 19.22
CA TYR A 182 21.63 6.99 19.40
C TYR A 182 21.36 8.46 19.79
N ARG A 183 22.33 9.16 20.40
CA ARG A 183 22.19 10.56 20.83
C ARG A 183 21.95 11.53 19.67
N ARG A 184 22.38 11.19 18.45
CA ARG A 184 22.14 12.01 17.25
C ARG A 184 20.66 12.03 16.84
N PHE A 185 19.87 11.04 17.24
CA PHE A 185 18.46 10.93 16.87
C PHE A 185 17.51 11.51 17.92
N LEU A 186 17.99 11.87 19.10
CA LEU A 186 17.19 12.48 20.17
C LEU A 186 17.14 14.02 20.10
N ARG A 187 17.82 14.64 19.13
CA ARG A 187 17.92 16.09 18.97
C ARG A 187 17.17 16.64 17.75
N ALA A 188 16.22 15.85 17.17
CA ALA A 188 15.37 16.32 16.08
C ALA A 188 13.93 16.47 16.57
#